data_b633e7141a9d10124fbec234ca6650b3
#
_entry.id   b633e7141a9d10124fbec234ca6650b3
#
_cell.length_a   1.000
_cell.length_b   1.000
_cell.length_c   1.000
_cell.angle_alpha   90.00
_cell.angle_beta   90.00
_cell.angle_gamma   90.00
#
_symmetry.space_group_name_H-M   'P 1'
#
loop_
_entity.id
_entity.type
_entity.pdbx_description
1 polymer ?
#
loop_
_entity_poly.entity_id
_entity_poly.type
_entity_poly.pdbx_seq_one_letter_code
_entity_poly.pdbx_strand_id
1 'polypeptide(L)'
;MLTKKYVAPFLFGFLGILSFAPFSIKPLIFLSYAYLIKELAYKNDSSIKKLVFWSLGHWGFGMSWIIVSVYYYGNTNIYLSLIIFFILVLILTAVFSMPLLVMKIRLFNGFKYERIGEILYISSLLILSEWSMYYLLNGVPWIIPGIIFLDTITQNLYPILGVAGGSFIIYFLSALMAISWIKNKRLSYAFFILTFITLLPNTLYKNQTVEDINVSIIQPASDPFLKYSNGYKKTIENNLLKLYRNRSKESHIVIFPEAELPYALESKEFNEFSRKLDHSQEILTGAWHFEDGSLFNSLVNLNTSEIYNKQHLVPFGEYIPFISSLRGLIAFFDMPMSNVSHGSTKQNAMKL
;
A
#
# COMPACT_ATOMS: atom_id res chain seq x y z
N MET A 1 -9.84 -29.73 -21.20
CA MET A 1 -8.51 -30.08 -20.62
C MET A 1 -7.60 -28.88 -20.32
N LEU A 2 -8.00 -27.66 -20.67
CA LEU A 2 -7.29 -26.38 -20.37
C LEU A 2 -7.23 -26.02 -18.87
N THR A 3 -8.15 -26.50 -18.07
CA THR A 3 -8.39 -26.06 -16.69
C THR A 3 -7.33 -26.52 -15.68
N LYS A 4 -6.88 -27.78 -15.72
CA LYS A 4 -5.95 -28.31 -14.68
C LYS A 4 -4.54 -27.68 -14.70
N LYS A 5 -4.05 -27.28 -15.89
CA LYS A 5 -2.69 -26.74 -16.06
C LYS A 5 -2.51 -25.34 -15.44
N TYR A 6 -3.58 -24.55 -15.35
CA TYR A 6 -3.53 -23.16 -14.86
C TYR A 6 -4.15 -22.99 -13.48
N VAL A 7 -4.84 -23.99 -12.95
CA VAL A 7 -5.38 -23.97 -11.57
C VAL A 7 -4.27 -23.88 -10.53
N ALA A 8 -3.20 -24.66 -10.66
CA ALA A 8 -2.11 -24.62 -9.70
C ALA A 8 -1.43 -23.24 -9.64
N PRO A 9 -1.02 -22.60 -10.77
CA PRO A 9 -0.52 -21.21 -10.72
C PRO A 9 -1.47 -20.26 -10.00
N PHE A 10 -2.76 -20.26 -10.34
CA PHE A 10 -3.76 -19.41 -9.70
C PHE A 10 -3.83 -19.64 -8.18
N LEU A 11 -3.88 -20.91 -7.76
CA LEU A 11 -3.92 -21.27 -6.33
C LEU A 11 -2.64 -20.85 -5.59
N PHE A 12 -1.46 -20.98 -6.21
CA PHE A 12 -0.22 -20.52 -5.57
C PHE A 12 -0.17 -19.00 -5.47
N GLY A 13 -0.70 -18.25 -6.44
CA GLY A 13 -0.89 -16.80 -6.34
C GLY A 13 -1.80 -16.43 -5.17
N PHE A 14 -2.96 -17.06 -5.08
CA PHE A 14 -3.90 -16.91 -3.96
C PHE A 14 -3.26 -17.25 -2.61
N LEU A 15 -2.56 -18.38 -2.50
CA LEU A 15 -1.90 -18.82 -1.25
C LEU A 15 -0.92 -17.77 -0.72
N GLY A 16 -0.21 -17.05 -1.61
CA GLY A 16 0.70 -15.99 -1.21
C GLY A 16 0.03 -14.88 -0.41
N ILE A 17 -1.25 -14.58 -0.69
CA ILE A 17 -2.00 -13.55 0.00
C ILE A 17 -2.36 -13.94 1.44
N LEU A 18 -2.50 -15.22 1.72
CA LEU A 18 -2.74 -15.69 3.09
C LEU A 18 -1.56 -15.41 4.04
N SER A 19 -0.42 -14.94 3.52
CA SER A 19 0.72 -14.50 4.34
C SER A 19 0.51 -13.12 4.97
N PHE A 20 -0.42 -12.33 4.45
CA PHE A 20 -0.75 -11.00 4.95
C PHE A 20 -1.87 -11.06 5.98
N ALA A 21 -2.04 -9.96 6.72
CA ALA A 21 -3.18 -9.79 7.61
C ALA A 21 -4.51 -9.87 6.81
N PRO A 22 -5.58 -10.42 7.38
CA PRO A 22 -5.70 -10.91 8.76
C PRO A 22 -5.20 -12.36 8.97
N PHE A 23 -4.84 -13.09 7.91
CA PHE A 23 -4.49 -14.51 7.98
C PHE A 23 -3.10 -14.75 8.61
N SER A 24 -2.11 -13.94 8.21
CA SER A 24 -0.73 -13.94 8.74
C SER A 24 0.00 -15.28 8.70
N ILE A 25 -0.31 -16.15 7.72
CA ILE A 25 0.38 -17.43 7.52
C ILE A 25 1.66 -17.17 6.72
N LYS A 26 2.60 -16.47 7.35
CA LYS A 26 3.82 -15.89 6.73
C LYS A 26 4.63 -16.84 5.83
N PRO A 27 4.82 -18.15 6.15
CA PRO A 27 5.60 -19.04 5.28
C PRO A 27 5.03 -19.26 3.87
N LEU A 28 3.72 -19.01 3.66
CA LEU A 28 3.09 -19.26 2.37
C LEU A 28 3.60 -18.34 1.26
N ILE A 29 4.13 -17.14 1.58
CA ILE A 29 4.68 -16.23 0.59
C ILE A 29 5.90 -16.85 -0.12
N PHE A 30 6.77 -17.52 0.64
CA PHE A 30 7.96 -18.17 0.09
C PHE A 30 7.57 -19.31 -0.87
N LEU A 31 6.55 -20.10 -0.51
CA LEU A 31 6.05 -21.18 -1.36
C LEU A 31 5.40 -20.62 -2.63
N SER A 32 4.64 -19.55 -2.52
CA SER A 32 3.99 -18.89 -3.64
C SER A 32 5.01 -18.39 -4.67
N TYR A 33 6.01 -17.61 -4.23
CA TYR A 33 7.05 -17.10 -5.11
C TYR A 33 8.01 -18.21 -5.60
N ALA A 34 8.34 -19.20 -4.77
CA ALA A 34 9.14 -20.34 -5.22
C ALA A 34 8.44 -21.11 -6.35
N TYR A 35 7.12 -21.30 -6.26
CA TYR A 35 6.34 -21.90 -7.33
C TYR A 35 6.40 -21.04 -8.61
N LEU A 36 6.17 -19.74 -8.51
CA LEU A 36 6.23 -18.81 -9.64
C LEU A 36 7.60 -18.86 -10.31
N ILE A 37 8.66 -18.73 -9.53
CA ILE A 37 10.05 -18.74 -10.03
C ILE A 37 10.37 -20.05 -10.72
N LYS A 38 9.97 -21.18 -10.13
CA LYS A 38 10.12 -22.50 -10.75
C LYS A 38 9.47 -22.56 -12.14
N GLU A 39 8.23 -22.06 -12.26
CA GLU A 39 7.51 -22.09 -13.55
C GLU A 39 8.12 -21.13 -14.59
N LEU A 40 8.74 -20.03 -14.15
CA LEU A 40 9.46 -19.11 -15.03
C LEU A 40 10.83 -19.67 -15.46
N ALA A 41 11.54 -20.38 -14.56
CA ALA A 41 12.84 -20.97 -14.83
C ALA A 41 12.76 -22.13 -15.84
N TYR A 42 11.63 -22.85 -15.91
CA TYR A 42 11.41 -23.84 -16.95
C TYR A 42 11.18 -23.18 -18.29
N LYS A 43 12.00 -23.49 -19.29
CA LYS A 43 11.82 -23.05 -20.69
C LYS A 43 10.60 -23.75 -21.31
N ASN A 44 9.40 -23.29 -20.95
CA ASN A 44 8.15 -23.83 -21.48
C ASN A 44 7.33 -22.68 -22.07
N ASP A 45 6.72 -22.90 -23.24
CA ASP A 45 5.87 -21.92 -23.93
C ASP A 45 4.67 -21.46 -23.09
N SER A 46 4.29 -22.24 -22.08
CA SER A 46 3.21 -21.91 -21.16
C SER A 46 3.61 -21.06 -19.94
N SER A 47 4.88 -20.72 -19.75
CA SER A 47 5.35 -20.01 -18.54
C SER A 47 4.71 -18.62 -18.42
N ILE A 48 4.53 -17.89 -19.54
CA ILE A 48 3.85 -16.58 -19.53
C ILE A 48 2.39 -16.74 -19.08
N LYS A 49 1.68 -17.71 -19.62
CA LYS A 49 0.28 -17.97 -19.22
C LYS A 49 0.21 -18.32 -17.73
N LYS A 50 1.15 -19.12 -17.22
CA LYS A 50 1.22 -19.47 -15.80
C LYS A 50 1.51 -18.26 -14.92
N LEU A 51 2.41 -17.34 -15.35
CA LEU A 51 2.65 -16.05 -14.68
C LEU A 51 1.35 -15.25 -14.59
N VAL A 52 0.61 -15.11 -15.70
CA VAL A 52 -0.67 -14.39 -15.73
C VAL A 52 -1.67 -15.02 -14.76
N PHE A 53 -1.83 -16.35 -14.76
CA PHE A 53 -2.77 -17.01 -13.84
C PHE A 53 -2.33 -16.91 -12.37
N TRP A 54 -1.04 -16.97 -12.08
CA TRP A 54 -0.52 -16.71 -10.74
C TRP A 54 -0.83 -15.26 -10.31
N SER A 55 -0.57 -14.29 -11.17
CA SER A 55 -0.85 -12.87 -10.91
C SER A 55 -2.34 -12.61 -10.72
N LEU A 56 -3.21 -13.24 -11.52
CA LEU A 56 -4.66 -13.15 -11.33
C LEU A 56 -5.10 -13.71 -9.97
N GLY A 57 -4.51 -14.80 -9.49
CA GLY A 57 -4.76 -15.31 -8.14
C GLY A 57 -4.26 -14.37 -7.06
N HIS A 58 -3.06 -13.81 -7.22
CA HIS A 58 -2.43 -12.90 -6.27
C HIS A 58 -3.19 -11.57 -6.18
N TRP A 59 -3.31 -10.84 -7.28
CA TRP A 59 -3.98 -9.53 -7.31
C TRP A 59 -5.48 -9.66 -7.14
N GLY A 60 -6.10 -10.71 -7.72
CA GLY A 60 -7.54 -10.93 -7.63
C GLY A 60 -8.01 -11.11 -6.19
N PHE A 61 -7.32 -11.91 -5.40
CA PHE A 61 -7.68 -12.08 -4.00
C PHE A 61 -7.18 -10.92 -3.14
N GLY A 62 -5.93 -10.52 -3.30
CA GLY A 62 -5.32 -9.48 -2.48
C GLY A 62 -5.96 -8.10 -2.60
N MET A 63 -6.57 -7.80 -3.75
CA MET A 63 -7.24 -6.52 -4.02
C MET A 63 -8.77 -6.63 -4.00
N SER A 64 -9.34 -7.76 -3.59
CA SER A 64 -10.80 -7.99 -3.63
C SER A 64 -11.63 -7.01 -2.79
N TRP A 65 -11.04 -6.43 -1.76
CA TRP A 65 -11.66 -5.39 -0.92
C TRP A 65 -12.06 -4.13 -1.71
N ILE A 66 -11.42 -3.87 -2.86
CA ILE A 66 -11.77 -2.73 -3.74
C ILE A 66 -13.19 -2.83 -4.27
N ILE A 67 -13.73 -4.05 -4.46
CA ILE A 67 -15.14 -4.22 -4.85
C ILE A 67 -16.06 -3.52 -3.87
N VAL A 68 -15.80 -3.71 -2.57
CA VAL A 68 -16.58 -3.04 -1.49
C VAL A 68 -16.39 -1.53 -1.55
N SER A 69 -15.15 -1.06 -1.75
CA SER A 69 -14.85 0.35 -1.86
C SER A 69 -15.59 1.03 -3.02
N VAL A 70 -15.55 0.44 -4.21
CA VAL A 70 -16.23 0.98 -5.39
C VAL A 70 -17.76 0.90 -5.26
N TYR A 71 -18.27 -0.19 -4.69
CA TYR A 71 -19.71 -0.38 -4.50
C TYR A 71 -20.30 0.61 -3.50
N TYR A 72 -19.75 0.65 -2.27
CA TYR A 72 -20.31 1.48 -1.20
C TYR A 72 -19.90 2.96 -1.32
N TYR A 73 -18.61 3.24 -1.44
CA TYR A 73 -18.09 4.62 -1.43
C TYR A 73 -18.16 5.28 -2.80
N GLY A 74 -18.05 4.50 -3.87
CA GLY A 74 -18.24 5.00 -5.24
C GLY A 74 -19.71 5.09 -5.67
N ASN A 75 -20.67 4.72 -4.81
CA ASN A 75 -22.11 4.72 -5.08
C ASN A 75 -22.45 4.07 -6.44
N THR A 76 -21.79 2.95 -6.75
CA THR A 76 -21.98 2.22 -8.01
C THR A 76 -22.81 0.95 -7.79
N ASN A 77 -23.29 0.34 -8.88
CA ASN A 77 -23.91 -0.98 -8.79
C ASN A 77 -22.86 -2.09 -8.74
N ILE A 78 -23.25 -3.26 -8.24
CA ILE A 78 -22.31 -4.40 -8.05
C ILE A 78 -21.67 -4.86 -9.36
N TYR A 79 -22.38 -4.82 -10.48
CA TYR A 79 -21.84 -5.27 -11.77
C TYR A 79 -20.72 -4.35 -12.26
N LEU A 80 -20.91 -3.04 -12.14
CA LEU A 80 -19.90 -2.05 -12.48
C LEU A 80 -18.69 -2.16 -11.55
N SER A 81 -18.92 -2.37 -10.25
CA SER A 81 -17.85 -2.57 -9.27
C SER A 81 -16.99 -3.80 -9.61
N LEU A 82 -17.61 -4.90 -10.05
CA LEU A 82 -16.90 -6.10 -10.49
C LEU A 82 -16.11 -5.85 -11.78
N ILE A 83 -16.66 -5.10 -12.73
CA ILE A 83 -15.97 -4.75 -13.98
C ILE A 83 -14.73 -3.89 -13.68
N ILE A 84 -14.87 -2.83 -12.87
CA ILE A 84 -13.78 -1.95 -12.47
C ILE A 84 -12.69 -2.75 -11.74
N PHE A 85 -13.09 -3.59 -10.80
CA PHE A 85 -12.17 -4.49 -10.09
C PHE A 85 -11.40 -5.41 -11.04
N PHE A 86 -12.10 -6.05 -11.99
CA PHE A 86 -11.46 -6.96 -12.95
C PHE A 86 -10.47 -6.24 -13.86
N ILE A 87 -10.81 -5.03 -14.32
CA ILE A 87 -9.91 -4.17 -15.10
C ILE A 87 -8.66 -3.83 -14.28
N LEU A 88 -8.83 -3.44 -13.00
CA LEU A 88 -7.71 -3.16 -12.11
C LEU A 88 -6.79 -4.38 -11.97
N VAL A 89 -7.35 -5.57 -11.71
CA VAL A 89 -6.56 -6.82 -11.60
C VAL A 89 -5.79 -7.12 -12.87
N LEU A 90 -6.37 -6.88 -14.04
CA LEU A 90 -5.67 -7.03 -15.32
C LEU A 90 -4.51 -6.04 -15.48
N ILE A 91 -4.72 -4.78 -15.10
CA ILE A 91 -3.67 -3.74 -15.14
C ILE A 91 -2.52 -4.12 -14.19
N LEU A 92 -2.83 -4.48 -12.95
CA LEU A 92 -1.82 -4.89 -11.97
C LEU A 92 -1.06 -6.14 -12.44
N THR A 93 -1.77 -7.11 -13.02
CA THR A 93 -1.16 -8.30 -13.63
C THR A 93 -0.19 -7.92 -14.75
N ALA A 94 -0.59 -7.01 -15.64
CA ALA A 94 0.24 -6.56 -16.76
C ALA A 94 1.51 -5.85 -16.25
N VAL A 95 1.36 -4.88 -15.35
CA VAL A 95 2.47 -4.09 -14.81
C VAL A 95 3.46 -4.98 -14.06
N PHE A 96 2.98 -5.84 -13.15
CA PHE A 96 3.83 -6.77 -12.42
C PHE A 96 4.56 -7.76 -13.35
N SER A 97 3.90 -8.21 -14.41
CA SER A 97 4.48 -9.19 -15.32
C SER A 97 5.49 -8.61 -16.31
N MET A 98 5.41 -7.31 -16.64
CA MET A 98 6.25 -6.68 -17.66
C MET A 98 7.77 -6.90 -17.44
N PRO A 99 8.36 -6.60 -16.27
CA PRO A 99 9.79 -6.84 -16.06
C PRO A 99 10.15 -8.33 -16.15
N LEU A 100 9.25 -9.23 -15.75
CA LEU A 100 9.48 -10.68 -15.81
C LEU A 100 9.43 -11.24 -17.25
N LEU A 101 8.74 -10.56 -18.16
CA LEU A 101 8.75 -10.93 -19.59
C LEU A 101 10.13 -10.75 -20.22
N VAL A 102 10.95 -9.83 -19.70
CA VAL A 102 12.34 -9.60 -20.13
C VAL A 102 13.17 -10.88 -19.99
N MET A 103 12.86 -11.75 -19.03
CA MET A 103 13.50 -13.09 -18.93
C MET A 103 13.38 -13.92 -20.20
N LYS A 104 12.34 -13.68 -21.01
CA LYS A 104 12.09 -14.43 -22.25
C LYS A 104 12.64 -13.75 -23.50
N ILE A 105 13.03 -12.49 -23.42
CA ILE A 105 13.63 -11.78 -24.55
C ILE A 105 15.06 -12.30 -24.72
N ARG A 106 15.37 -12.76 -25.94
CA ARG A 106 16.64 -13.43 -26.34
C ARG A 106 17.92 -12.68 -26.02
N LEU A 107 17.89 -11.40 -25.64
CA LEU A 107 19.06 -10.60 -25.30
C LEU A 107 19.92 -11.23 -24.18
N PHE A 108 19.33 -12.06 -23.34
CA PHE A 108 20.01 -12.71 -22.21
C PHE A 108 20.28 -14.20 -22.40
N ASN A 109 19.93 -14.79 -23.54
CA ASN A 109 20.15 -16.23 -23.82
C ASN A 109 21.64 -16.64 -23.95
N GLY A 110 22.58 -15.70 -23.87
CA GLY A 110 24.01 -15.95 -23.95
C GLY A 110 24.71 -16.12 -22.59
N PHE A 111 24.05 -15.77 -21.49
CA PHE A 111 24.65 -15.91 -20.17
C PHE A 111 24.46 -17.35 -19.64
N LYS A 112 25.56 -18.09 -19.55
CA LYS A 112 25.62 -19.28 -18.71
C LYS A 112 25.81 -18.84 -17.27
N TYR A 113 24.70 -18.59 -16.58
CA TYR A 113 24.77 -18.21 -15.17
C TYR A 113 25.26 -19.40 -14.32
N GLU A 114 26.24 -19.16 -13.49
CA GLU A 114 26.47 -19.95 -12.31
C GLU A 114 25.23 -19.83 -11.41
N ARG A 115 24.96 -20.84 -10.56
CA ARG A 115 23.72 -20.94 -9.76
C ARG A 115 23.35 -19.66 -9.03
N ILE A 116 24.34 -18.96 -8.44
CA ILE A 116 24.11 -17.72 -7.68
C ILE A 116 23.68 -16.56 -8.59
N GLY A 117 24.24 -16.47 -9.78
CA GLY A 117 23.86 -15.44 -10.76
C GLY A 117 22.41 -15.57 -11.21
N GLU A 118 21.90 -16.80 -11.42
CA GLU A 118 20.47 -17.03 -11.74
C GLU A 118 19.54 -16.56 -10.61
N ILE A 119 19.91 -16.87 -9.37
CA ILE A 119 19.15 -16.51 -8.17
C ILE A 119 19.07 -14.99 -8.04
N LEU A 120 20.22 -14.30 -8.11
CA LEU A 120 20.30 -12.85 -8.02
C LEU A 120 19.52 -12.17 -9.16
N TYR A 121 19.65 -12.67 -10.39
CA TYR A 121 18.97 -12.14 -11.55
C TYR A 121 17.44 -12.21 -11.39
N ILE A 122 16.91 -13.39 -11.02
CA ILE A 122 15.44 -13.56 -10.83
C ILE A 122 14.94 -12.70 -9.68
N SER A 123 15.68 -12.65 -8.56
CA SER A 123 15.31 -11.83 -7.40
C SER A 123 15.30 -10.34 -7.75
N SER A 124 16.27 -9.87 -8.54
CA SER A 124 16.33 -8.48 -9.00
C SER A 124 15.19 -8.14 -9.95
N LEU A 125 14.78 -9.06 -10.83
CA LEU A 125 13.63 -8.85 -11.71
C LEU A 125 12.31 -8.79 -10.92
N LEU A 126 12.17 -9.57 -9.85
CA LEU A 126 11.00 -9.50 -8.97
C LEU A 126 10.95 -8.19 -8.19
N ILE A 127 12.11 -7.70 -7.72
CA ILE A 127 12.20 -6.35 -7.13
C ILE A 127 11.83 -5.28 -8.15
N LEU A 128 12.29 -5.41 -9.40
CA LEU A 128 11.91 -4.46 -10.46
C LEU A 128 10.40 -4.52 -10.76
N SER A 129 9.79 -5.71 -10.71
CA SER A 129 8.34 -5.87 -10.83
C SER A 129 7.57 -5.24 -9.67
N GLU A 130 8.04 -5.40 -8.43
CA GLU A 130 7.49 -4.72 -7.27
C GLU A 130 7.68 -3.20 -7.39
N TRP A 131 8.90 -2.75 -7.72
CA TRP A 131 9.23 -1.34 -7.87
C TRP A 131 8.39 -0.64 -8.95
N SER A 132 8.08 -1.33 -10.06
CA SER A 132 7.19 -0.79 -11.10
C SER A 132 5.79 -0.48 -10.58
N MET A 133 5.31 -1.20 -9.55
CA MET A 133 4.01 -0.96 -8.91
C MET A 133 3.99 0.34 -8.08
N TYR A 134 5.14 0.80 -7.58
CA TYR A 134 5.21 2.07 -6.83
C TYR A 134 5.00 3.30 -7.71
N TYR A 135 5.21 3.17 -9.01
CA TYR A 135 5.10 4.30 -9.96
C TYR A 135 3.84 4.25 -10.82
N LEU A 136 3.10 3.15 -10.79
CA LEU A 136 1.82 3.06 -11.50
C LEU A 136 0.80 3.99 -10.82
N LEU A 137 0.36 5.03 -11.55
CA LEU A 137 -0.65 5.98 -11.07
C LEU A 137 -0.36 6.53 -9.64
N ASN A 138 0.86 6.97 -9.40
CA ASN A 138 1.38 7.39 -8.08
C ASN A 138 1.57 6.24 -7.06
N GLY A 139 1.55 5.02 -7.54
CA GLY A 139 1.88 3.84 -6.77
C GLY A 139 0.68 3.07 -6.22
N VAL A 140 0.82 1.75 -6.24
CA VAL A 140 -0.11 0.80 -5.63
C VAL A 140 0.69 0.01 -4.57
N PRO A 141 0.97 0.60 -3.39
CA PRO A 141 1.86 0.04 -2.38
C PRO A 141 1.16 -1.00 -1.49
N TRP A 142 0.23 -1.74 -2.06
CA TRP A 142 -0.46 -2.83 -1.34
C TRP A 142 0.17 -4.18 -1.65
N ILE A 143 0.11 -5.09 -0.69
CA ILE A 143 0.58 -6.48 -0.82
C ILE A 143 2.09 -6.53 -1.10
N ILE A 144 2.87 -5.66 -0.44
CA ILE A 144 4.33 -5.66 -0.51
C ILE A 144 4.86 -6.85 0.29
N PRO A 145 5.55 -7.83 -0.32
CA PRO A 145 5.95 -9.03 0.39
C PRO A 145 6.82 -8.77 1.61
N GLY A 146 7.71 -7.79 1.56
CA GLY A 146 8.59 -7.46 2.67
C GLY A 146 7.89 -7.11 3.99
N ILE A 147 6.62 -6.68 3.94
CA ILE A 147 5.82 -6.34 5.13
C ILE A 147 5.60 -7.56 6.04
N ILE A 148 5.64 -8.78 5.53
CA ILE A 148 5.43 -9.99 6.35
C ILE A 148 6.47 -10.15 7.46
N PHE A 149 7.63 -9.49 7.35
CA PHE A 149 8.65 -9.54 8.38
C PHE A 149 8.36 -8.65 9.58
N LEU A 150 7.27 -7.89 9.58
CA LEU A 150 6.82 -7.19 10.76
C LEU A 150 6.69 -8.17 11.94
N ASP A 151 7.14 -7.75 13.13
CA ASP A 151 7.21 -8.56 14.36
C ASP A 151 8.15 -9.78 14.29
N THR A 152 9.02 -9.86 13.29
CA THR A 152 10.07 -10.90 13.20
C THR A 152 11.46 -10.32 13.37
N ILE A 153 12.46 -11.19 13.61
CA ILE A 153 13.86 -10.76 13.73
C ILE A 153 14.36 -10.02 12.47
N THR A 154 13.83 -10.33 11.30
CA THR A 154 14.21 -9.71 10.03
C THR A 154 13.76 -8.25 9.96
N GLN A 155 12.75 -7.83 10.72
CA GLN A 155 12.34 -6.44 10.86
C GLN A 155 13.48 -5.50 11.25
N ASN A 156 14.47 -6.00 11.99
CA ASN A 156 15.64 -5.20 12.40
C ASN A 156 16.50 -4.71 11.23
N LEU A 157 16.30 -5.24 10.01
CA LEU A 157 16.94 -4.77 8.79
C LEU A 157 16.23 -3.59 8.12
N TYR A 158 14.98 -3.27 8.51
CA TYR A 158 14.21 -2.19 7.88
C TYR A 158 14.87 -0.81 7.97
N PRO A 159 15.52 -0.41 9.09
CA PRO A 159 16.20 0.88 9.13
C PRO A 159 17.32 1.04 8.09
N ILE A 160 17.88 -0.08 7.59
CA ILE A 160 18.99 -0.07 6.63
C ILE A 160 18.50 -0.34 5.21
N LEU A 161 17.62 -1.33 5.03
CA LEU A 161 17.24 -1.87 3.73
C LEU A 161 15.80 -1.49 3.31
N GLY A 162 15.03 -0.91 4.23
CA GLY A 162 13.61 -0.68 4.02
C GLY A 162 12.80 -1.96 3.86
N VAL A 163 11.50 -1.82 3.61
CA VAL A 163 10.60 -2.94 3.32
C VAL A 163 10.98 -3.64 2.01
N ALA A 164 11.50 -2.90 1.02
CA ALA A 164 11.97 -3.47 -0.24
C ALA A 164 13.13 -4.46 -0.04
N GLY A 165 14.03 -4.21 0.92
CA GLY A 165 15.06 -5.17 1.31
C GLY A 165 14.45 -6.45 1.89
N GLY A 166 13.37 -6.34 2.66
CA GLY A 166 12.59 -7.50 3.12
C GLY A 166 12.01 -8.29 1.93
N SER A 167 11.41 -7.61 0.96
CA SER A 167 10.92 -8.26 -0.27
C SER A 167 12.06 -8.99 -1.02
N PHE A 168 13.23 -8.36 -1.12
CA PHE A 168 14.39 -9.01 -1.75
C PHE A 168 14.79 -10.31 -1.04
N ILE A 169 14.79 -10.34 0.29
CA ILE A 169 15.07 -11.55 1.06
C ILE A 169 14.04 -12.66 0.72
N ILE A 170 12.76 -12.32 0.61
CA ILE A 170 11.73 -13.29 0.23
C ILE A 170 12.00 -13.84 -1.16
N TYR A 171 12.22 -12.97 -2.13
CA TYR A 171 12.50 -13.40 -3.50
C TYR A 171 13.76 -14.23 -3.61
N PHE A 172 14.80 -13.84 -2.91
CA PHE A 172 16.07 -14.57 -2.90
C PHE A 172 15.93 -15.98 -2.30
N LEU A 173 15.29 -16.11 -1.14
CA LEU A 173 15.04 -17.42 -0.53
C LEU A 173 14.11 -18.28 -1.37
N SER A 174 13.07 -17.66 -1.95
CA SER A 174 12.15 -18.35 -2.87
C SER A 174 12.87 -18.84 -4.15
N ALA A 175 13.81 -18.05 -4.67
CA ALA A 175 14.62 -18.45 -5.81
C ALA A 175 15.59 -19.58 -5.47
N LEU A 176 16.22 -19.54 -4.28
CA LEU A 176 17.02 -20.67 -3.77
C LEU A 176 16.20 -21.95 -3.70
N MET A 177 14.99 -21.89 -3.15
CA MET A 177 14.08 -23.03 -3.08
C MET A 177 13.72 -23.56 -4.47
N ALA A 178 13.31 -22.66 -5.38
CA ALA A 178 12.87 -23.03 -6.73
C ALA A 178 13.98 -23.68 -7.55
N ILE A 179 15.15 -23.07 -7.60
CA ILE A 179 16.30 -23.57 -8.38
C ILE A 179 16.85 -24.86 -7.77
N SER A 180 16.90 -24.94 -6.44
CA SER A 180 17.30 -26.17 -5.76
C SER A 180 16.32 -27.31 -5.99
N TRP A 181 15.00 -27.02 -6.02
CA TRP A 181 13.99 -28.04 -6.31
C TRP A 181 14.23 -28.77 -7.63
N ILE A 182 14.67 -28.03 -8.64
CA ILE A 182 14.97 -28.59 -9.98
C ILE A 182 16.16 -29.55 -9.92
N LYS A 183 17.15 -29.26 -9.08
CA LYS A 183 18.45 -30.01 -9.03
C LYS A 183 18.51 -30.99 -7.88
N ASN A 184 18.04 -30.65 -6.71
CA ASN A 184 18.06 -31.47 -5.49
C ASN A 184 16.94 -31.06 -4.53
N LYS A 185 15.89 -31.84 -4.47
CA LYS A 185 14.71 -31.56 -3.63
C LYS A 185 15.05 -31.43 -2.14
N ARG A 186 16.02 -32.23 -1.63
CA ARG A 186 16.43 -32.14 -0.22
C ARG A 186 17.01 -30.78 0.13
N LEU A 187 17.79 -30.19 -0.78
CA LEU A 187 18.31 -28.83 -0.60
C LEU A 187 17.20 -27.77 -0.60
N SER A 188 16.16 -27.94 -1.44
CA SER A 188 15.00 -27.06 -1.42
C SER A 188 14.25 -27.11 -0.09
N TYR A 189 14.06 -28.27 0.50
CA TYR A 189 13.49 -28.40 1.85
C TYR A 189 14.36 -27.72 2.91
N ALA A 190 15.69 -27.83 2.84
CA ALA A 190 16.59 -27.13 3.74
C ALA A 190 16.42 -25.61 3.65
N PHE A 191 16.31 -25.05 2.43
CA PHE A 191 16.02 -23.61 2.26
C PHE A 191 14.64 -23.23 2.77
N PHE A 192 13.62 -24.09 2.62
CA PHE A 192 12.31 -23.85 3.21
C PHE A 192 12.38 -23.78 4.74
N ILE A 193 13.12 -24.70 5.38
CA ILE A 193 13.35 -24.64 6.83
C ILE A 193 14.08 -23.35 7.21
N LEU A 194 15.06 -22.89 6.42
CA LEU A 194 15.77 -21.63 6.65
C LEU A 194 14.83 -20.42 6.69
N THR A 195 13.71 -20.44 5.91
CA THR A 195 12.74 -19.34 5.93
C THR A 195 12.13 -19.14 7.33
N PHE A 196 11.95 -20.20 8.12
CA PHE A 196 11.41 -20.09 9.48
C PHE A 196 12.36 -19.32 10.41
N ILE A 197 13.69 -19.36 10.16
CA ILE A 197 14.64 -18.56 10.94
C ILE A 197 14.37 -17.07 10.71
N THR A 198 14.07 -16.65 9.47
CA THR A 198 13.76 -15.26 9.15
C THR A 198 12.44 -14.79 9.76
N LEU A 199 11.57 -15.73 10.12
CA LEU A 199 10.24 -15.48 10.68
C LEU A 199 10.18 -15.64 12.22
N LEU A 200 11.31 -15.89 12.88
CA LEU A 200 11.35 -15.96 14.34
C LEU A 200 10.85 -14.63 14.95
N PRO A 201 10.09 -14.67 16.06
CA PRO A 201 9.61 -13.47 16.73
C PRO A 201 10.76 -12.52 17.09
N ASN A 202 10.52 -11.22 16.95
CA ASN A 202 11.50 -10.21 17.35
C ASN A 202 11.46 -10.00 18.87
N THR A 203 12.39 -10.63 19.58
CA THR A 203 12.57 -10.48 21.04
C THR A 203 13.66 -9.46 21.39
N LEU A 204 14.35 -8.91 20.38
CA LEU A 204 15.51 -8.02 20.55
C LEU A 204 15.14 -6.55 20.54
N TYR A 205 13.85 -6.21 20.41
CA TYR A 205 13.41 -4.82 20.40
C TYR A 205 13.67 -4.23 21.80
N LYS A 206 14.80 -3.56 21.94
CA LYS A 206 15.08 -2.69 23.09
C LYS A 206 14.43 -1.35 22.78
N ASN A 207 13.45 -0.95 23.58
CA ASN A 207 13.04 0.44 23.63
C ASN A 207 14.30 1.28 23.87
N GLN A 208 14.74 2.01 22.85
CA GLN A 208 15.68 3.09 23.11
C GLN A 208 14.92 4.09 23.98
N THR A 209 15.49 4.45 25.11
CA THR A 209 15.00 5.56 25.92
C THR A 209 15.22 6.84 25.13
N VAL A 210 14.29 7.15 24.26
CA VAL A 210 14.10 8.48 23.68
C VAL A 210 13.27 9.25 24.73
N GLU A 211 13.48 10.54 24.87
CA GLU A 211 12.59 11.36 25.69
C GLU A 211 11.14 11.07 25.30
N ASP A 212 10.33 10.69 26.27
CA ASP A 212 8.94 10.31 26.02
C ASP A 212 8.16 11.57 25.66
N ILE A 213 7.73 11.66 24.41
CA ILE A 213 6.80 12.70 23.95
C ILE A 213 5.39 12.16 24.11
N ASN A 214 4.60 12.77 24.99
CA ASN A 214 3.20 12.42 25.16
C ASN A 214 2.37 12.99 24.02
N VAL A 215 1.68 12.12 23.27
CA VAL A 215 0.85 12.48 22.13
C VAL A 215 -0.59 12.05 22.39
N SER A 216 -1.55 12.95 22.17
CA SER A 216 -2.98 12.63 22.11
C SER A 216 -3.45 12.56 20.67
N ILE A 217 -3.97 11.40 20.24
CA ILE A 217 -4.55 11.21 18.92
C ILE A 217 -6.07 11.27 19.04
N ILE A 218 -6.71 12.17 18.31
CA ILE A 218 -8.16 12.34 18.28
C ILE A 218 -8.72 11.49 17.13
N GLN A 219 -9.52 10.47 17.45
CA GLN A 219 -10.09 9.56 16.45
C GLN A 219 -11.62 9.54 16.56
N PRO A 220 -12.35 10.37 15.79
CA PRO A 220 -13.80 10.54 15.90
C PRO A 220 -14.60 9.42 15.25
N ALA A 221 -14.02 8.67 14.31
CA ALA A 221 -14.70 7.64 13.52
C ALA A 221 -16.01 8.13 12.89
N SER A 222 -15.98 9.32 12.27
CA SER A 222 -17.15 9.91 11.61
C SER A 222 -17.58 9.09 10.40
N ASP A 223 -18.89 9.05 10.14
CA ASP A 223 -19.44 8.40 8.96
C ASP A 223 -19.06 9.18 7.70
N PRO A 224 -18.30 8.60 6.76
CA PRO A 224 -17.86 9.30 5.56
C PRO A 224 -19.02 9.70 4.62
N PHE A 225 -20.16 9.01 4.67
CA PHE A 225 -21.34 9.33 3.85
C PHE A 225 -22.08 10.57 4.36
N LEU A 226 -22.03 10.82 5.67
CA LEU A 226 -22.71 11.94 6.30
C LEU A 226 -21.84 13.18 6.40
N LYS A 227 -20.50 13.03 6.28
CA LYS A 227 -19.50 14.07 6.53
C LYS A 227 -19.81 15.42 5.87
N TYR A 228 -20.27 15.39 4.63
CA TYR A 228 -20.57 16.63 3.85
C TYR A 228 -22.04 17.02 3.87
N SER A 229 -22.89 16.30 4.57
CA SER A 229 -24.30 16.69 4.73
C SER A 229 -24.42 17.92 5.63
N ASN A 230 -25.28 18.87 5.27
CA ASN A 230 -25.39 20.15 5.97
C ASN A 230 -25.73 20.02 7.47
N GLY A 231 -26.55 19.04 7.85
CA GLY A 231 -26.90 18.79 9.25
C GLY A 231 -25.81 18.12 10.07
N TYR A 232 -24.88 17.40 9.43
CA TYR A 232 -23.89 16.58 10.11
C TYR A 232 -22.58 17.33 10.43
N LYS A 233 -22.28 18.41 9.72
CA LYS A 233 -21.06 19.22 9.91
C LYS A 233 -20.86 19.63 11.38
N LYS A 234 -21.90 20.14 12.01
CA LYS A 234 -21.88 20.55 13.41
C LYS A 234 -21.72 19.38 14.38
N THR A 235 -22.25 18.22 14.03
CA THR A 235 -22.09 16.97 14.80
C THR A 235 -20.63 16.52 14.82
N ILE A 236 -19.94 16.56 13.67
CA ILE A 236 -18.50 16.24 13.57
C ILE A 236 -17.71 17.21 14.45
N GLU A 237 -17.92 18.53 14.30
CA GLU A 237 -17.23 19.54 15.09
C GLU A 237 -17.41 19.30 16.61
N ASN A 238 -18.65 19.08 17.04
CA ASN A 238 -18.94 18.84 18.46
C ASN A 238 -18.30 17.55 18.97
N ASN A 239 -18.26 16.49 18.16
CA ASN A 239 -17.61 15.24 18.51
C ASN A 239 -16.09 15.42 18.66
N LEU A 240 -15.45 16.11 17.72
CA LEU A 240 -14.01 16.44 17.79
C LEU A 240 -13.70 17.25 19.04
N LEU A 241 -14.49 18.28 19.35
CA LEU A 241 -14.31 19.10 20.56
C LEU A 241 -14.52 18.31 21.84
N LYS A 242 -15.49 17.35 21.84
CA LYS A 242 -15.71 16.45 22.98
C LYS A 242 -14.49 15.55 23.22
N LEU A 243 -13.98 14.91 22.18
CA LEU A 243 -12.80 14.05 22.24
C LEU A 243 -11.57 14.87 22.67
N TYR A 244 -11.39 16.05 22.10
CA TYR A 244 -10.31 16.98 22.46
C TYR A 244 -10.35 17.36 23.95
N ARG A 245 -11.51 17.66 24.51
CA ARG A 245 -11.67 17.99 25.94
C ARG A 245 -11.30 16.83 26.85
N ASN A 246 -11.48 15.59 26.40
CA ASN A 246 -11.17 14.36 27.13
C ASN A 246 -9.72 13.89 26.96
N ARG A 247 -8.89 14.61 26.20
CA ARG A 247 -7.48 14.27 25.99
C ARG A 247 -6.67 14.38 27.28
N SER A 248 -5.49 13.75 27.32
CA SER A 248 -4.54 13.99 28.41
C SER A 248 -4.06 15.44 28.40
N LYS A 249 -4.07 16.07 29.56
CA LYS A 249 -3.52 17.42 29.76
C LYS A 249 -2.00 17.45 29.73
N GLU A 250 -1.36 16.31 29.92
CA GLU A 250 0.09 16.12 29.87
C GLU A 250 0.62 15.89 28.46
N SER A 251 -0.25 15.85 27.45
CA SER A 251 0.17 15.70 26.05
C SER A 251 0.92 16.94 25.59
N HIS A 252 2.08 16.73 24.98
CA HIS A 252 2.86 17.79 24.32
C HIS A 252 2.22 18.12 22.95
N ILE A 253 1.73 17.11 22.26
CA ILE A 253 1.18 17.22 20.91
C ILE A 253 -0.23 16.62 20.87
N VAL A 254 -1.14 17.28 20.17
CA VAL A 254 -2.49 16.79 19.85
C VAL A 254 -2.63 16.67 18.36
N ILE A 255 -3.04 15.50 17.87
CA ILE A 255 -3.17 15.21 16.44
C ILE A 255 -4.64 14.93 16.11
N PHE A 256 -5.21 15.74 15.23
CA PHE A 256 -6.51 15.51 14.61
C PHE A 256 -6.36 14.74 13.29
N PRO A 257 -7.40 14.04 12.82
CA PRO A 257 -7.33 13.24 11.59
C PRO A 257 -7.15 14.07 10.32
N GLU A 258 -6.84 13.37 9.23
CA GLU A 258 -6.76 13.91 7.89
C GLU A 258 -8.12 14.47 7.44
N ALA A 259 -8.14 15.77 7.15
CA ALA A 259 -9.29 16.49 6.59
C ALA A 259 -10.64 16.13 7.23
N GLU A 260 -10.68 15.92 8.55
CA GLU A 260 -11.90 15.45 9.23
C GLU A 260 -12.99 16.53 9.25
N LEU A 261 -12.61 17.79 9.48
CA LEU A 261 -13.56 18.91 9.40
C LEU A 261 -14.00 19.12 7.95
N PRO A 262 -15.32 19.24 7.71
CA PRO A 262 -15.86 19.50 6.37
C PRO A 262 -15.78 21.00 6.01
N TYR A 263 -14.80 21.70 6.54
CA TYR A 263 -14.52 23.12 6.36
C TYR A 263 -13.13 23.30 5.77
N ALA A 264 -12.98 24.28 4.88
CA ALA A 264 -11.66 24.66 4.40
C ALA A 264 -10.92 25.47 5.49
N LEU A 265 -9.60 25.40 5.46
CA LEU A 265 -8.71 26.11 6.39
C LEU A 265 -9.01 27.62 6.47
N GLU A 266 -9.32 28.23 5.31
CA GLU A 266 -9.59 29.67 5.15
C GLU A 266 -11.00 30.06 5.59
N SER A 267 -11.87 29.09 5.90
CA SER A 267 -13.26 29.34 6.24
C SER A 267 -13.41 29.97 7.63
N LYS A 268 -14.50 30.73 7.80
CA LYS A 268 -14.87 31.29 9.11
C LYS A 268 -15.14 30.18 10.12
N GLU A 269 -15.78 29.12 9.69
CA GLU A 269 -16.13 27.97 10.53
C GLU A 269 -14.87 27.26 11.08
N PHE A 270 -13.83 27.09 10.25
CA PHE A 270 -12.57 26.51 10.69
C PHE A 270 -11.88 27.41 11.73
N ASN A 271 -11.87 28.71 11.48
CA ASN A 271 -11.31 29.68 12.43
C ASN A 271 -12.07 29.68 13.78
N GLU A 272 -13.40 29.58 13.75
CA GLU A 272 -14.22 29.44 14.96
C GLU A 272 -13.94 28.14 15.71
N PHE A 273 -13.69 27.03 15.01
CA PHE A 273 -13.28 25.76 15.61
C PHE A 273 -11.91 25.90 16.28
N SER A 274 -10.92 26.43 15.56
CA SER A 274 -9.54 26.60 16.07
C SER A 274 -9.51 27.44 17.36
N ARG A 275 -10.30 28.51 17.43
CA ARG A 275 -10.40 29.37 18.64
C ARG A 275 -10.95 28.66 19.88
N LYS A 276 -11.63 27.52 19.72
CA LYS A 276 -12.15 26.70 20.83
C LYS A 276 -11.11 25.73 21.41
N LEU A 277 -9.94 25.64 20.77
CA LEU A 277 -8.83 24.82 21.20
C LEU A 277 -7.89 25.62 22.10
N ASP A 278 -7.24 24.91 23.01
CA ASP A 278 -6.22 25.47 23.88
C ASP A 278 -4.84 25.29 23.22
N HIS A 279 -4.26 26.37 22.77
CA HIS A 279 -2.98 26.41 22.06
C HIS A 279 -1.75 26.35 23.01
N SER A 280 -1.93 25.90 24.24
CA SER A 280 -0.81 25.60 25.17
C SER A 280 -0.05 24.31 24.76
N GLN A 281 -0.68 23.46 23.95
CA GLN A 281 -0.10 22.25 23.36
C GLN A 281 0.07 22.46 21.85
N GLU A 282 1.03 21.77 21.24
CA GLU A 282 1.14 21.76 19.79
C GLU A 282 -0.05 21.01 19.17
N ILE A 283 -0.74 21.64 18.22
CA ILE A 283 -1.93 21.08 17.59
C ILE A 283 -1.71 20.90 16.10
N LEU A 284 -1.72 19.63 15.66
CA LEU A 284 -1.67 19.26 14.27
C LEU A 284 -3.05 18.82 13.78
N THR A 285 -3.46 19.30 12.62
CA THR A 285 -4.73 18.89 12.01
C THR A 285 -4.61 18.73 10.50
N GLY A 286 -5.27 17.71 9.96
CA GLY A 286 -5.52 17.65 8.53
C GLY A 286 -6.65 18.61 8.15
N ALA A 287 -6.48 19.34 7.06
CA ALA A 287 -7.47 20.29 6.56
C ALA A 287 -7.48 20.39 5.03
N TRP A 288 -8.62 20.74 4.47
CA TRP A 288 -8.70 21.21 3.09
C TRP A 288 -8.16 22.63 3.03
N HIS A 289 -7.22 22.89 2.14
CA HIS A 289 -6.56 24.18 1.96
C HIS A 289 -6.74 24.68 0.53
N PHE A 290 -7.20 25.92 0.36
CA PHE A 290 -7.32 26.57 -0.94
C PHE A 290 -6.22 27.62 -1.08
N GLU A 291 -5.38 27.47 -2.10
CA GLU A 291 -4.33 28.41 -2.44
C GLU A 291 -4.29 28.59 -3.96
N ASP A 292 -4.30 29.82 -4.45
CA ASP A 292 -4.22 30.17 -5.87
C ASP A 292 -5.21 29.40 -6.79
N GLY A 293 -6.43 29.20 -6.29
CA GLY A 293 -7.49 28.48 -7.01
C GLY A 293 -7.32 26.96 -7.03
N SER A 294 -6.34 26.40 -6.34
CA SER A 294 -6.08 24.98 -6.19
C SER A 294 -6.54 24.49 -4.82
N LEU A 295 -7.05 23.25 -4.77
CA LEU A 295 -7.43 22.57 -3.53
C LEU A 295 -6.32 21.60 -3.12
N PHE A 296 -5.85 21.69 -1.89
CA PHE A 296 -4.87 20.79 -1.31
C PHE A 296 -5.45 20.02 -0.11
N ASN A 297 -4.97 18.79 0.07
CA ASN A 297 -5.10 18.06 1.32
C ASN A 297 -3.84 18.35 2.15
N SER A 298 -4.00 19.00 3.29
CA SER A 298 -2.87 19.61 4.00
C SER A 298 -2.82 19.17 5.46
N LEU A 299 -1.60 19.04 5.99
CA LEU A 299 -1.33 19.02 7.41
C LEU A 299 -1.01 20.45 7.85
N VAL A 300 -1.62 20.89 8.93
CA VAL A 300 -1.51 22.24 9.47
C VAL A 300 -1.10 22.19 10.94
N ASN A 301 -0.10 22.96 11.31
CA ASN A 301 0.20 23.27 12.69
C ASN A 301 -0.56 24.54 13.09
N LEU A 302 -1.54 24.41 13.98
CA LEU A 302 -2.40 25.53 14.38
C LEU A 302 -1.70 26.56 15.25
N ASN A 303 -0.55 26.23 15.85
CA ASN A 303 0.23 27.13 16.70
C ASN A 303 1.15 28.02 15.87
N THR A 304 1.82 27.46 14.86
CA THR A 304 2.79 28.18 14.00
C THR A 304 2.19 28.62 12.67
N SER A 305 1.01 28.12 12.31
CA SER A 305 0.38 28.30 10.99
C SER A 305 1.21 27.72 9.83
N GLU A 306 2.16 26.83 10.12
CA GLU A 306 2.86 26.08 9.07
C GLU A 306 1.93 25.09 8.38
N ILE A 307 2.04 25.02 7.06
CA ILE A 307 1.21 24.16 6.21
C ILE A 307 2.12 23.23 5.40
N TYR A 308 1.76 21.96 5.35
CA TYR A 308 2.36 20.97 4.48
C TYR A 308 1.30 20.38 3.56
N ASN A 309 1.39 20.61 2.27
CA ASN A 309 0.48 20.09 1.26
C ASN A 309 0.86 18.68 0.83
N LYS A 310 -0.08 17.73 0.86
CA LYS A 310 0.14 16.32 0.50
C LYS A 310 0.69 16.18 -0.92
N GLN A 311 1.81 15.47 -1.07
CA GLN A 311 2.48 15.29 -2.36
C GLN A 311 1.98 14.07 -3.13
N HIS A 312 1.79 12.95 -2.44
CA HIS A 312 1.35 11.68 -3.03
C HIS A 312 -0.15 11.49 -2.84
N LEU A 313 -0.91 11.76 -3.88
CA LEU A 313 -2.36 11.65 -3.87
C LEU A 313 -2.82 10.24 -4.22
N VAL A 314 -3.96 9.83 -3.67
CA VAL A 314 -4.59 8.55 -3.96
C VAL A 314 -5.33 8.62 -5.29
N PRO A 315 -4.96 7.79 -6.29
CA PRO A 315 -5.67 7.72 -7.55
C PRO A 315 -7.15 7.36 -7.35
N PHE A 316 -8.03 7.99 -8.11
CA PHE A 316 -9.48 7.84 -8.05
C PHE A 316 -10.16 8.25 -6.73
N GLY A 317 -9.40 8.56 -5.69
CA GLY A 317 -9.90 9.10 -4.43
C GLY A 317 -9.73 10.62 -4.34
N GLU A 318 -8.52 11.09 -4.60
CA GLU A 318 -8.14 12.51 -4.49
C GLU A 318 -7.91 13.17 -5.86
N TYR A 319 -7.52 12.39 -6.86
CA TYR A 319 -7.44 12.84 -8.24
C TYR A 319 -7.85 11.72 -9.20
N ILE A 320 -8.29 12.10 -10.39
CA ILE A 320 -8.63 11.14 -11.44
C ILE A 320 -7.55 11.18 -12.51
N PRO A 321 -6.80 10.07 -12.70
CA PRO A 321 -5.91 9.96 -13.84
C PRO A 321 -6.71 10.10 -15.14
N PHE A 322 -6.18 10.88 -16.10
CA PHE A 322 -6.84 11.12 -17.41
C PHE A 322 -8.25 11.74 -17.30
N ILE A 323 -8.45 12.61 -16.31
CA ILE A 323 -9.75 13.21 -15.94
C ILE A 323 -10.53 13.78 -17.15
N SER A 324 -9.84 14.40 -18.12
CA SER A 324 -10.47 14.97 -19.32
C SER A 324 -11.22 13.93 -20.17
N SER A 325 -10.78 12.67 -20.13
CA SER A 325 -11.36 11.55 -20.90
C SER A 325 -12.40 10.75 -20.12
N LEU A 326 -12.41 10.87 -18.79
CA LEU A 326 -13.24 10.04 -17.90
C LEU A 326 -14.40 10.79 -17.26
N ARG A 327 -14.36 12.15 -17.19
CA ARG A 327 -15.46 12.96 -16.67
C ARG A 327 -16.73 12.77 -17.47
N GLY A 328 -17.84 12.65 -16.75
CA GLY A 328 -19.17 12.46 -17.37
C GLY A 328 -19.47 11.03 -17.82
N LEU A 329 -18.50 10.09 -17.75
CA LEU A 329 -18.76 8.69 -18.10
C LEU A 329 -19.48 7.95 -16.98
N ILE A 330 -19.14 8.23 -15.73
CA ILE A 330 -19.71 7.55 -14.55
C ILE A 330 -19.72 8.56 -13.39
N ALA A 331 -20.80 8.60 -12.60
CA ALA A 331 -20.92 9.45 -11.41
C ALA A 331 -19.77 9.26 -10.38
N PHE A 332 -19.13 8.09 -10.37
CA PHE A 332 -17.94 7.80 -9.58
C PHE A 332 -16.77 8.76 -9.89
N PHE A 333 -16.63 9.20 -11.16
CA PHE A 333 -15.56 10.12 -11.56
C PHE A 333 -15.91 11.60 -11.37
N ASP A 334 -17.15 11.89 -10.98
CA ASP A 334 -17.65 13.25 -10.77
C ASP A 334 -17.71 13.65 -9.28
N MET A 335 -17.07 12.85 -8.38
CA MET A 335 -17.04 13.15 -6.95
C MET A 335 -16.32 14.47 -6.66
N PRO A 336 -16.83 15.32 -5.73
CA PRO A 336 -16.26 16.65 -5.43
C PRO A 336 -14.80 16.63 -5.01
N MET A 337 -14.34 15.52 -4.42
CA MET A 337 -12.98 15.33 -3.90
C MET A 337 -11.95 14.93 -4.96
N SER A 338 -12.35 14.73 -6.21
CA SER A 338 -11.48 14.21 -7.26
C SER A 338 -10.61 15.27 -7.96
N ASN A 339 -10.42 16.43 -7.32
CA ASN A 339 -9.70 17.59 -7.90
C ASN A 339 -8.65 18.15 -6.95
N VAL A 340 -8.05 17.30 -6.11
CA VAL A 340 -6.97 17.72 -5.21
C VAL A 340 -5.69 17.90 -6.01
N SER A 341 -4.98 18.98 -5.71
CA SER A 341 -3.70 19.32 -6.33
C SER A 341 -2.53 18.72 -5.53
N HIS A 342 -1.47 18.35 -6.25
CA HIS A 342 -0.24 17.86 -5.61
C HIS A 342 0.50 19.01 -4.93
N GLY A 343 0.93 18.79 -3.68
CA GLY A 343 1.84 19.70 -2.99
C GLY A 343 3.21 19.78 -3.68
N SER A 344 3.89 20.90 -3.50
CA SER A 344 5.25 21.10 -4.00
C SER A 344 6.20 20.01 -3.51
N THR A 345 7.12 19.55 -4.38
CA THR A 345 8.17 18.62 -3.98
C THR A 345 9.22 19.24 -3.05
N LYS A 346 9.26 20.58 -3.01
CA LYS A 346 10.16 21.35 -2.14
C LYS A 346 9.36 21.98 -1.00
N GLN A 347 9.05 21.20 -0.01
CA GLN A 347 8.43 21.68 1.24
C GLN A 347 9.38 21.39 2.40
N ASN A 348 9.48 22.33 3.33
CA ASN A 348 10.28 22.15 4.53
C ASN A 348 9.59 21.17 5.50
N ALA A 349 10.38 20.51 6.32
CA ALA A 349 9.83 19.77 7.44
C ALA A 349 9.17 20.74 8.42
N MET A 350 7.98 20.38 8.90
CA MET A 350 7.25 21.14 9.92
C MET A 350 8.03 21.07 11.23
N LYS A 351 8.19 22.20 11.90
CA LYS A 351 8.81 22.27 13.23
C LYS A 351 7.75 22.11 14.32
N LEU A 352 8.04 21.29 15.31
CA LEU A 352 7.22 21.03 16.50
C LEU A 352 7.96 21.47 17.74
#